data_68b0c4b2ef3bb41cb01c27ae33ff6057
#
_entry.id   68b0c4b2ef3bb41cb01c27ae33ff6057
#
_cell.length_a   1.000
_cell.length_b   1.000
_cell.length_c   1.000
_cell.angle_alpha   90.00
_cell.angle_beta   90.00
_cell.angle_gamma   90.00
#
_symmetry.space_group_name_H-M   'P 1'
#
loop_
_entity.id
_entity.type
_entity.pdbx_description
1 polymer ?
#
loop_
_entity_poly.entity_id
_entity_poly.type
_entity_poly.pdbx_seq_one_letter_code
_entity_poly.pdbx_strand_id
1 'polypeptide(L)'
;MAHGGHRPMDDPEGRRRRRPMTARKLAAVGAAALACTVLASACTSHDSATPVPSTGASVVPSIGASVLKPPEGQGFRPVALPDFSLMEEPVREQMRAAYSSLAARIEHPEASRVELGQAYGEMGKLLMAATYLDAAESCYLNAQTLAPDDRRWPYYLGRLYKIRGPLAKSAASFERALQLQPNDVATLVSLGDVYLDQGRAESAEPLFAKALTLQPDSAAARSGSGRAALGRKDYVRAVKDLEEALALEPRATGLHYPLAMAYRGRGDVDRAQAHLGQRGDIEPRPVDPLMAELDDLLQSVEAYNVRGGRALAAGNWAAAAENFRKGLLLAPDDLSLRHRLGTALFQMGNTRAAGEQFEQIVRASPGYAKAHFGLGVLMEASGRHTEAIDRFSTALKYEPGYLQARIQLAAVLARSGRLEEALAQYERALETDPAHSEAAFRYAMTLVRLRRYEEARNRLADGMEAQPDQSQFSHALARLLAAAPDDRIRDGQRAKMLVGQLLKTQPSIELGETMAMTLAELGQYDQAAAVQRDMIAAAEHAGLRDVVRRLTQNLRLYEHGKPCRTPFTEAEMP
;
A
#
# COMPACT_ATOMS: atom_id res chain seq x y z
N MET A 1 -4.43 -5.70 -75.56
CA MET A 1 -5.89 -5.88 -75.31
C MET A 1 -6.06 -6.73 -74.06
N ALA A 2 -6.89 -6.32 -73.15
CA ALA A 2 -7.37 -6.92 -71.94
C ALA A 2 -6.85 -6.26 -70.64
N HIS A 3 -7.78 -5.50 -70.07
CA HIS A 3 -7.69 -4.86 -68.77
C HIS A 3 -7.78 -5.88 -67.63
N GLY A 4 -6.91 -5.78 -66.65
CA GLY A 4 -6.99 -6.46 -65.37
C GLY A 4 -7.22 -5.47 -64.26
N GLY A 5 -8.44 -5.48 -63.68
CA GLY A 5 -8.80 -4.61 -62.57
C GLY A 5 -8.24 -5.07 -61.21
N HIS A 6 -7.62 -4.19 -60.51
CA HIS A 6 -7.28 -4.37 -59.09
C HIS A 6 -8.49 -4.09 -58.21
N ARG A 7 -8.87 -5.07 -57.36
CA ARG A 7 -9.73 -4.90 -56.21
C ARG A 7 -8.85 -4.59 -54.98
N PRO A 8 -9.21 -3.65 -54.11
CA PRO A 8 -8.52 -3.44 -52.85
C PRO A 8 -8.97 -4.49 -51.80
N MET A 9 -7.98 -4.98 -51.04
CA MET A 9 -8.17 -5.87 -49.89
C MET A 9 -8.83 -5.10 -48.74
N ASP A 10 -9.86 -5.69 -48.13
CA ASP A 10 -10.49 -5.29 -46.90
C ASP A 10 -9.55 -5.52 -45.71
N ASP A 11 -9.41 -4.47 -44.88
CA ASP A 11 -8.66 -4.44 -43.63
C ASP A 11 -9.64 -4.74 -42.46
N PRO A 12 -9.45 -5.79 -41.62
CA PRO A 12 -10.31 -6.10 -40.50
C PRO A 12 -9.70 -5.65 -39.16
N GLU A 13 -9.45 -4.37 -38.91
CA GLU A 13 -9.19 -3.85 -37.58
C GLU A 13 -10.33 -2.97 -37.08
N GLY A 14 -11.30 -3.62 -36.45
CA GLY A 14 -12.39 -3.00 -35.70
C GLY A 14 -11.88 -2.24 -34.47
N ARG A 15 -11.46 -0.98 -34.64
CA ARG A 15 -11.26 -0.05 -33.53
C ARG A 15 -12.55 0.15 -32.77
N ARG A 16 -12.71 -0.55 -31.63
CA ARG A 16 -13.76 -0.26 -30.63
C ARG A 16 -13.54 1.16 -30.10
N ARG A 17 -14.32 2.10 -30.57
CA ARG A 17 -14.45 3.46 -29.99
C ARG A 17 -14.92 3.33 -28.55
N ARG A 18 -14.03 3.62 -27.58
CA ARG A 18 -14.41 3.78 -26.17
C ARG A 18 -15.35 4.98 -26.06
N ARG A 19 -16.58 4.74 -25.63
CA ARG A 19 -17.53 5.81 -25.29
C ARG A 19 -16.99 6.56 -24.08
N PRO A 20 -17.00 7.91 -24.06
CA PRO A 20 -16.59 8.66 -22.89
C PRO A 20 -17.52 8.37 -21.71
N MET A 21 -16.94 8.10 -20.53
CA MET A 21 -17.69 7.95 -19.28
C MET A 21 -18.39 9.25 -18.94
N THR A 22 -19.66 9.20 -18.56
CA THR A 22 -20.42 10.37 -18.11
C THR A 22 -19.90 10.87 -16.75
N ALA A 23 -20.02 12.16 -16.47
CA ALA A 23 -19.54 12.80 -15.23
C ALA A 23 -20.06 12.12 -13.94
N ARG A 24 -21.26 11.51 -13.97
CA ARG A 24 -21.79 10.67 -12.87
C ARG A 24 -20.98 9.40 -12.60
N LYS A 25 -20.34 8.81 -13.62
CA LYS A 25 -19.46 7.63 -13.44
C LYS A 25 -18.10 8.03 -12.88
N LEU A 26 -17.60 9.21 -13.20
CA LEU A 26 -16.35 9.75 -12.63
C LEU A 26 -16.50 10.10 -11.15
N ALA A 27 -17.65 10.67 -10.74
CA ALA A 27 -17.93 10.93 -9.31
C ALA A 27 -18.09 9.63 -8.50
N ALA A 28 -18.72 8.59 -9.09
CA ALA A 28 -18.83 7.27 -8.44
C ALA A 28 -17.48 6.55 -8.34
N VAL A 29 -16.59 6.72 -9.33
CA VAL A 29 -15.23 6.16 -9.29
C VAL A 29 -14.36 6.89 -8.26
N GLY A 30 -14.51 8.21 -8.13
CA GLY A 30 -13.83 9.00 -7.11
C GLY A 30 -14.25 8.62 -5.68
N ALA A 31 -15.56 8.44 -5.43
CA ALA A 31 -16.08 8.01 -4.14
C ALA A 31 -15.67 6.56 -3.79
N ALA A 32 -15.67 5.66 -4.78
CA ALA A 32 -15.19 4.29 -4.59
C ALA A 32 -13.68 4.23 -4.33
N ALA A 33 -12.88 5.06 -4.99
CA ALA A 33 -11.43 5.13 -4.76
C ALA A 33 -11.10 5.66 -3.36
N LEU A 34 -11.85 6.66 -2.86
CA LEU A 34 -11.66 7.19 -1.50
C LEU A 34 -12.07 6.17 -0.43
N ALA A 35 -13.20 5.47 -0.63
CA ALA A 35 -13.63 4.38 0.23
C ALA A 35 -12.62 3.21 0.24
N CYS A 36 -11.94 2.97 -0.88
CA CYS A 36 -10.90 1.96 -1.02
C CYS A 36 -9.68 2.23 -0.14
N THR A 37 -9.18 3.46 -0.11
CA THR A 37 -8.02 3.84 0.72
C THR A 37 -8.34 3.77 2.21
N VAL A 38 -9.56 4.14 2.62
CA VAL A 38 -9.99 4.14 4.01
C VAL A 38 -10.08 2.71 4.59
N LEU A 39 -10.63 1.75 3.83
CA LEU A 39 -10.69 0.34 4.27
C LEU A 39 -9.30 -0.32 4.31
N ALA A 40 -8.42 -0.01 3.38
CA ALA A 40 -7.05 -0.53 3.37
C ALA A 40 -6.24 -0.01 4.56
N SER A 41 -6.38 1.28 4.92
CA SER A 41 -5.72 1.88 6.09
C SER A 41 -6.18 1.28 7.42
N ALA A 42 -7.46 0.87 7.52
CA ALA A 42 -8.01 0.22 8.71
C ALA A 42 -7.49 -1.21 8.95
N CYS A 43 -6.91 -1.86 7.91
CA CYS A 43 -6.35 -3.21 8.01
C CYS A 43 -4.89 -3.26 8.48
N THR A 44 -4.17 -2.13 8.51
CA THR A 44 -2.74 -2.07 8.86
C THR A 44 -2.47 -1.94 10.36
N SER A 45 -3.48 -1.70 11.20
CA SER A 45 -3.31 -1.71 12.64
C SER A 45 -3.13 -3.14 13.16
N HIS A 46 -2.00 -3.43 13.79
CA HIS A 46 -1.71 -4.69 14.47
C HIS A 46 -2.66 -4.88 15.66
N ASP A 47 -3.64 -5.76 15.53
CA ASP A 47 -4.37 -6.29 16.67
C ASP A 47 -3.53 -7.40 17.30
N SER A 48 -2.90 -7.12 18.43
CA SER A 48 -2.32 -8.14 19.31
C SER A 48 -3.46 -8.84 20.07
N ALA A 49 -4.08 -9.84 19.44
CA ALA A 49 -5.02 -10.72 20.10
C ALA A 49 -4.26 -11.84 20.83
N THR A 50 -4.40 -11.92 22.14
CA THR A 50 -3.96 -13.05 22.96
C THR A 50 -4.74 -14.32 22.58
N PRO A 51 -4.09 -15.47 22.39
CA PRO A 51 -4.79 -16.70 22.01
C PRO A 51 -5.59 -17.27 23.19
N VAL A 52 -6.87 -17.56 22.95
CA VAL A 52 -7.73 -18.34 23.85
C VAL A 52 -7.47 -19.82 23.57
N PRO A 53 -7.23 -20.69 24.56
CA PRO A 53 -6.97 -22.10 24.33
C PRO A 53 -8.25 -22.85 23.95
N SER A 54 -8.22 -23.54 22.80
CA SER A 54 -9.28 -24.45 22.37
C SER A 54 -9.13 -25.82 23.03
N THR A 55 -10.15 -26.26 23.76
CA THR A 55 -10.28 -27.62 24.29
C THR A 55 -10.98 -28.52 23.29
N GLY A 56 -10.30 -29.59 22.86
CA GLY A 56 -10.89 -30.65 22.04
C GLY A 56 -9.85 -31.62 21.51
N ALA A 57 -9.32 -32.53 22.31
CA ALA A 57 -8.28 -33.48 21.91
C ALA A 57 -8.88 -34.82 21.46
N SER A 58 -8.65 -35.20 20.20
CA SER A 58 -8.62 -36.60 19.79
C SER A 58 -7.18 -37.11 19.87
N VAL A 59 -6.98 -38.22 20.60
CA VAL A 59 -5.65 -38.79 20.87
C VAL A 59 -5.13 -39.50 19.62
N VAL A 60 -4.20 -38.84 18.92
CA VAL A 60 -3.34 -39.48 17.91
C VAL A 60 -1.92 -39.50 18.49
N PRO A 61 -1.12 -40.58 18.31
CA PRO A 61 0.18 -40.71 18.96
C PRO A 61 1.08 -39.53 18.59
N SER A 62 1.52 -38.78 19.61
CA SER A 62 2.43 -37.66 19.48
C SER A 62 3.81 -38.18 19.06
N ILE A 63 4.34 -37.68 17.95
CA ILE A 63 5.78 -37.76 17.71
C ILE A 63 6.39 -36.71 18.64
N GLY A 64 6.75 -37.11 19.86
CA GLY A 64 7.51 -36.29 20.78
C GLY A 64 8.88 -35.94 20.17
N ALA A 65 9.60 -35.01 20.78
CA ALA A 65 10.95 -34.64 20.35
C ALA A 65 11.77 -35.89 20.01
N SER A 66 12.08 -36.10 18.73
CA SER A 66 12.79 -37.29 18.23
C SER A 66 14.05 -36.88 17.50
N VAL A 67 15.06 -37.74 17.55
CA VAL A 67 16.30 -37.52 16.79
C VAL A 67 16.29 -38.48 15.60
N LEU A 68 16.21 -37.90 14.41
CA LEU A 68 16.38 -38.66 13.17
C LEU A 68 17.87 -38.98 13.02
N LYS A 69 18.21 -40.29 13.13
CA LYS A 69 19.58 -40.75 12.94
C LYS A 69 19.92 -40.70 11.44
N PRO A 70 21.03 -40.10 11.07
CA PRO A 70 21.47 -40.08 9.68
C PRO A 70 21.91 -41.51 9.26
N PRO A 71 22.01 -41.77 7.93
CA PRO A 71 22.62 -43.01 7.44
C PRO A 71 24.04 -43.14 7.95
N GLU A 72 24.53 -44.41 8.11
CA GLU A 72 25.92 -44.65 8.54
C GLU A 72 26.90 -44.09 7.51
N GLY A 73 27.77 -43.19 7.96
CA GLY A 73 28.78 -42.54 7.12
C GLY A 73 29.36 -41.28 7.74
N GLN A 74 30.55 -40.87 7.30
CA GLN A 74 31.21 -39.67 7.82
C GLN A 74 30.57 -38.38 7.29
N GLY A 75 30.28 -37.43 8.17
CA GLY A 75 29.91 -36.06 7.82
C GLY A 75 28.39 -35.72 7.97
N PHE A 76 27.54 -36.68 8.26
CA PHE A 76 26.12 -36.42 8.49
C PHE A 76 25.84 -35.94 9.92
N ARG A 77 24.85 -35.07 10.03
CA ARG A 77 24.40 -34.52 11.31
C ARG A 77 23.09 -35.13 11.74
N PRO A 78 22.90 -35.44 13.04
CA PRO A 78 21.60 -35.82 13.55
C PRO A 78 20.64 -34.64 13.45
N VAL A 79 19.39 -34.91 13.11
CA VAL A 79 18.36 -33.89 13.04
C VAL A 79 17.49 -34.01 14.29
N ALA A 80 17.63 -33.06 15.21
CA ALA A 80 16.76 -32.94 16.37
C ALA A 80 15.44 -32.32 15.94
N LEU A 81 14.38 -33.14 15.85
CA LEU A 81 13.07 -32.68 15.44
C LEU A 81 12.32 -32.07 16.63
N PRO A 82 11.58 -30.96 16.41
CA PRO A 82 10.71 -30.38 17.43
C PRO A 82 9.51 -31.30 17.72
N ASP A 83 8.83 -31.02 18.82
CA ASP A 83 7.55 -31.67 19.10
C ASP A 83 6.45 -31.12 18.16
N PHE A 84 5.98 -31.96 17.25
CA PHE A 84 4.94 -31.58 16.28
C PHE A 84 3.56 -31.42 16.91
N SER A 85 3.34 -31.89 18.16
CA SER A 85 2.03 -31.77 18.84
C SER A 85 1.62 -30.31 19.09
N LEU A 86 2.58 -29.39 19.14
CA LEU A 86 2.36 -27.97 19.35
C LEU A 86 2.01 -27.20 18.07
N MET A 87 2.06 -27.86 16.90
CA MET A 87 1.77 -27.23 15.61
C MET A 87 0.28 -27.32 15.27
N GLU A 88 -0.20 -26.37 14.45
CA GLU A 88 -1.51 -26.46 13.79
C GLU A 88 -1.61 -27.77 13.00
N GLU A 89 -2.83 -28.40 12.97
CA GLU A 89 -2.99 -29.71 12.34
C GLU A 89 -2.46 -29.81 10.90
N PRO A 90 -2.74 -28.84 9.99
CA PRO A 90 -2.22 -28.93 8.62
C PRO A 90 -0.70 -28.88 8.54
N VAL A 91 -0.06 -28.07 9.39
CA VAL A 91 1.42 -28.00 9.47
C VAL A 91 1.98 -29.30 10.03
N ARG A 92 1.32 -29.87 11.05
CA ARG A 92 1.67 -31.14 11.67
C ARG A 92 1.59 -32.29 10.65
N GLU A 93 0.56 -32.32 9.83
CA GLU A 93 0.42 -33.30 8.74
C GLU A 93 1.53 -33.15 7.70
N GLN A 94 1.84 -31.91 7.28
CA GLN A 94 2.96 -31.63 6.37
C GLN A 94 4.29 -32.10 6.95
N MET A 95 4.57 -31.81 8.23
CA MET A 95 5.78 -32.24 8.92
C MET A 95 5.87 -33.76 9.04
N ARG A 96 4.78 -34.45 9.39
CA ARG A 96 4.73 -35.92 9.45
C ARG A 96 4.96 -36.57 8.09
N ALA A 97 4.35 -36.05 7.04
CA ALA A 97 4.52 -36.54 5.69
C ALA A 97 5.98 -36.41 5.21
N ALA A 98 6.60 -35.24 5.43
CA ALA A 98 8.00 -35.00 5.09
C ALA A 98 8.95 -35.89 5.92
N TYR A 99 8.68 -36.04 7.22
CA TYR A 99 9.43 -36.93 8.10
C TYR A 99 9.35 -38.38 7.62
N SER A 100 8.15 -38.89 7.38
CA SER A 100 7.94 -40.27 6.93
C SER A 100 8.63 -40.52 5.58
N SER A 101 8.56 -39.56 4.65
CA SER A 101 9.27 -39.62 3.37
C SER A 101 10.78 -39.64 3.52
N LEU A 102 11.35 -38.82 4.41
CA LEU A 102 12.77 -38.80 4.69
C LEU A 102 13.24 -40.09 5.41
N ALA A 103 12.51 -40.55 6.43
CA ALA A 103 12.82 -41.76 7.18
C ALA A 103 12.83 -42.98 6.26
N ALA A 104 11.80 -43.15 5.42
CA ALA A 104 11.74 -44.25 4.46
C ALA A 104 12.93 -44.26 3.48
N ARG A 105 13.43 -43.08 3.07
CA ARG A 105 14.62 -43.00 2.19
C ARG A 105 15.92 -43.28 2.91
N ILE A 106 16.02 -42.93 4.19
CA ILE A 106 17.18 -43.27 5.03
C ILE A 106 17.30 -44.80 5.22
N GLU A 107 16.17 -45.47 5.41
CA GLU A 107 16.10 -46.92 5.60
C GLU A 107 16.24 -47.71 4.29
N HIS A 108 16.10 -47.10 3.12
CA HIS A 108 16.15 -47.77 1.83
C HIS A 108 17.59 -47.83 1.28
N PRO A 109 18.23 -49.00 1.21
CA PRO A 109 19.66 -49.13 0.85
C PRO A 109 19.98 -48.67 -0.58
N GLU A 110 18.98 -48.63 -1.46
CA GLU A 110 19.12 -48.27 -2.87
C GLU A 110 18.76 -46.82 -3.19
N ALA A 111 18.39 -46.02 -2.18
CA ALA A 111 18.08 -44.60 -2.39
C ALA A 111 19.32 -43.87 -2.93
N SER A 112 19.16 -43.17 -4.06
CA SER A 112 20.26 -42.37 -4.59
C SER A 112 20.65 -41.24 -3.64
N ARG A 113 21.94 -40.86 -3.62
CA ARG A 113 22.41 -39.73 -2.78
C ARG A 113 21.66 -38.44 -3.07
N VAL A 114 21.30 -38.22 -4.34
CA VAL A 114 20.58 -37.03 -4.79
C VAL A 114 19.15 -37.02 -4.23
N GLU A 115 18.43 -38.14 -4.31
CA GLU A 115 17.07 -38.26 -3.77
C GLU A 115 17.02 -38.09 -2.25
N LEU A 116 18.00 -38.68 -1.55
CA LEU A 116 18.14 -38.50 -0.10
C LEU A 116 18.48 -37.06 0.23
N GLY A 117 19.38 -36.41 -0.54
CA GLY A 117 19.70 -35.00 -0.39
C GLY A 117 18.50 -34.09 -0.58
N GLN A 118 17.67 -34.40 -1.58
CA GLN A 118 16.43 -33.67 -1.81
C GLN A 118 15.44 -33.84 -0.66
N ALA A 119 15.27 -35.06 -0.11
CA ALA A 119 14.37 -35.30 1.01
C ALA A 119 14.81 -34.55 2.28
N TYR A 120 16.12 -34.50 2.57
CA TYR A 120 16.64 -33.63 3.64
C TYR A 120 16.34 -32.17 3.36
N GLY A 121 16.54 -31.71 2.15
CA GLY A 121 16.27 -30.33 1.76
C GLY A 121 14.79 -29.94 1.92
N GLU A 122 13.86 -30.79 1.48
CA GLU A 122 12.41 -30.55 1.65
C GLU A 122 12.02 -30.49 3.14
N MET A 123 12.54 -31.42 3.96
CA MET A 123 12.35 -31.34 5.42
C MET A 123 12.93 -30.05 6.01
N GLY A 124 14.13 -29.65 5.54
CA GLY A 124 14.77 -28.39 5.95
C GLY A 124 13.96 -27.15 5.60
N LYS A 125 13.31 -27.12 4.41
CA LYS A 125 12.41 -26.02 4.01
C LYS A 125 11.21 -25.91 4.96
N LEU A 126 10.54 -26.99 5.26
CA LEU A 126 9.41 -26.99 6.20
C LEU A 126 9.82 -26.53 7.60
N LEU A 127 10.94 -27.04 8.11
CA LEU A 127 11.49 -26.64 9.41
C LEU A 127 11.88 -25.17 9.45
N MET A 128 12.49 -24.66 8.37
CA MET A 128 12.86 -23.24 8.25
C MET A 128 11.62 -22.34 8.18
N ALA A 129 10.62 -22.72 7.40
CA ALA A 129 9.37 -21.99 7.28
C ALA A 129 8.61 -21.96 8.62
N ALA A 130 8.69 -23.05 9.40
CA ALA A 130 8.14 -23.14 10.74
C ALA A 130 9.05 -22.59 11.84
N THR A 131 10.16 -21.90 11.47
CA THR A 131 11.13 -21.25 12.37
C THR A 131 11.97 -22.18 13.25
N TYR A 132 12.02 -23.49 13.00
CA TYR A 132 12.91 -24.45 13.68
C TYR A 132 14.28 -24.48 13.04
N LEU A 133 15.03 -23.36 13.20
CA LEU A 133 16.24 -23.08 12.45
C LEU A 133 17.40 -24.04 12.72
N ASP A 134 17.52 -24.61 13.94
CA ASP A 134 18.59 -25.58 14.28
C ASP A 134 18.40 -26.92 13.54
N ALA A 135 17.17 -27.40 13.50
CA ALA A 135 16.82 -28.62 12.78
C ALA A 135 16.95 -28.41 11.26
N ALA A 136 16.54 -27.23 10.75
CA ALA A 136 16.69 -26.84 9.36
C ALA A 136 18.16 -26.78 8.94
N GLU A 137 19.05 -26.21 9.79
CA GLU A 137 20.50 -26.17 9.55
C GLU A 137 21.05 -27.59 9.34
N SER A 138 20.73 -28.51 10.25
CA SER A 138 21.16 -29.89 10.15
C SER A 138 20.69 -30.57 8.86
N CYS A 139 19.42 -30.35 8.49
CA CYS A 139 18.85 -30.85 7.23
C CYS A 139 19.58 -30.29 5.99
N TYR A 140 19.79 -29.00 5.92
CA TYR A 140 20.46 -28.39 4.76
C TYR A 140 21.93 -28.78 4.65
N LEU A 141 22.64 -28.96 5.77
CA LEU A 141 24.02 -29.44 5.75
C LEU A 141 24.12 -30.89 5.25
N ASN A 142 23.17 -31.76 5.66
CA ASN A 142 23.07 -33.11 5.13
C ASN A 142 22.73 -33.11 3.64
N ALA A 143 21.78 -32.29 3.22
CA ALA A 143 21.40 -32.11 1.83
C ALA A 143 22.58 -31.65 0.97
N GLN A 144 23.37 -30.66 1.44
CA GLN A 144 24.55 -30.17 0.75
C GLN A 144 25.67 -31.25 0.67
N THR A 145 25.84 -32.09 1.69
CA THR A 145 26.79 -33.20 1.68
C THR A 145 26.40 -34.26 0.64
N LEU A 146 25.10 -34.51 0.48
CA LEU A 146 24.56 -35.51 -0.43
C LEU A 146 24.47 -35.02 -1.89
N ALA A 147 24.14 -33.76 -2.07
CA ALA A 147 24.01 -33.10 -3.38
C ALA A 147 24.81 -31.79 -3.40
N PRO A 148 26.17 -31.86 -3.49
CA PRO A 148 27.06 -30.71 -3.37
C PRO A 148 26.96 -29.70 -4.52
N ASP A 149 26.37 -30.12 -5.64
CA ASP A 149 26.19 -29.27 -6.83
C ASP A 149 24.80 -28.60 -6.90
N ASP A 150 23.94 -28.87 -5.93
CA ASP A 150 22.64 -28.21 -5.82
C ASP A 150 22.76 -26.88 -5.06
N ARG A 151 22.61 -25.78 -5.81
CA ARG A 151 22.74 -24.41 -5.25
C ARG A 151 21.72 -24.07 -4.18
N ARG A 152 20.57 -24.77 -4.15
CA ARG A 152 19.48 -24.47 -3.20
C ARG A 152 19.93 -24.57 -1.76
N TRP A 153 20.71 -25.59 -1.44
CA TRP A 153 21.11 -25.85 -0.06
C TRP A 153 22.04 -24.79 0.53
N PRO A 154 23.15 -24.41 -0.14
CA PRO A 154 23.95 -23.30 0.34
C PRO A 154 23.18 -21.97 0.32
N TYR A 155 22.24 -21.76 -0.61
CA TYR A 155 21.38 -20.58 -0.60
C TYR A 155 20.54 -20.50 0.68
N TYR A 156 19.78 -21.56 1.00
CA TYR A 156 18.95 -21.60 2.22
C TYR A 156 19.79 -21.51 3.50
N LEU A 157 20.99 -22.12 3.55
CA LEU A 157 21.94 -21.94 4.65
C LEU A 157 22.36 -20.47 4.80
N GLY A 158 22.65 -19.79 3.70
CA GLY A 158 22.97 -18.36 3.69
C GLY A 158 21.85 -17.51 4.31
N ARG A 159 20.61 -17.77 3.89
CA ARG A 159 19.41 -17.10 4.45
C ARG A 159 19.24 -17.42 5.95
N LEU A 160 19.36 -18.68 6.32
CA LEU A 160 19.25 -19.13 7.72
C LEU A 160 20.27 -18.46 8.62
N TYR A 161 21.54 -18.44 8.20
CA TYR A 161 22.62 -17.80 8.97
C TYR A 161 22.46 -16.27 9.03
N LYS A 162 21.90 -15.63 7.99
CA LYS A 162 21.59 -14.21 8.05
C LYS A 162 20.55 -13.93 9.14
N ILE A 163 19.53 -14.77 9.28
CA ILE A 163 18.49 -14.64 10.33
C ILE A 163 19.08 -14.87 11.73
N ARG A 164 19.97 -15.87 11.89
CA ARG A 164 20.54 -16.24 13.20
C ARG A 164 21.69 -15.33 13.65
N GLY A 165 22.28 -14.55 12.76
CA GLY A 165 23.35 -13.59 13.05
C GLY A 165 24.79 -14.00 12.72
N PRO A 166 25.19 -15.28 12.48
CA PRO A 166 26.57 -15.59 12.12
C PRO A 166 26.89 -15.20 10.66
N LEU A 167 27.04 -13.90 10.41
CA LEU A 167 27.21 -13.31 9.08
C LEU A 167 28.38 -13.90 8.28
N ALA A 168 29.44 -14.37 8.93
CA ALA A 168 30.53 -15.03 8.23
C ALA A 168 30.11 -16.35 7.58
N LYS A 169 29.27 -17.16 8.28
CA LYS A 169 28.72 -18.39 7.73
C LYS A 169 27.69 -18.08 6.61
N SER A 170 26.92 -17.00 6.78
CA SER A 170 25.98 -16.54 5.76
C SER A 170 26.72 -16.18 4.47
N ALA A 171 27.78 -15.38 4.55
CA ALA A 171 28.59 -15.00 3.40
C ALA A 171 29.18 -16.23 2.70
N ALA A 172 29.85 -17.12 3.43
CA ALA A 172 30.45 -18.34 2.86
C ALA A 172 29.39 -19.23 2.15
N SER A 173 28.19 -19.30 2.70
CA SER A 173 27.11 -20.08 2.11
C SER A 173 26.60 -19.45 0.81
N PHE A 174 26.38 -18.12 0.75
CA PHE A 174 26.01 -17.43 -0.49
C PHE A 174 27.14 -17.43 -1.51
N GLU A 175 28.40 -17.31 -1.11
CA GLU A 175 29.56 -17.47 -1.99
C GLU A 175 29.53 -18.85 -2.67
N ARG A 176 29.27 -19.92 -1.90
CA ARG A 176 29.12 -21.27 -2.46
C ARG A 176 27.95 -21.37 -3.43
N ALA A 177 26.81 -20.78 -3.12
CA ALA A 177 25.65 -20.72 -4.03
C ALA A 177 26.00 -20.01 -5.34
N LEU A 178 26.75 -18.90 -5.30
CA LEU A 178 27.22 -18.17 -6.48
C LEU A 178 28.30 -18.93 -7.28
N GLN A 179 29.13 -19.76 -6.64
CA GLN A 179 30.03 -20.66 -7.38
C GLN A 179 29.26 -21.64 -8.26
N LEU A 180 28.10 -22.11 -7.77
CA LEU A 180 27.24 -23.04 -8.50
C LEU A 180 26.36 -22.33 -9.54
N GLN A 181 25.90 -21.11 -9.22
CA GLN A 181 25.11 -20.28 -10.15
C GLN A 181 25.55 -18.82 -10.11
N PRO A 182 26.55 -18.43 -10.90
CA PRO A 182 27.20 -17.11 -10.80
C PRO A 182 26.30 -15.90 -11.14
N ASN A 183 25.18 -16.11 -11.83
CA ASN A 183 24.30 -15.04 -12.34
C ASN A 183 22.94 -15.01 -11.63
N ASP A 184 22.82 -15.58 -10.44
CA ASP A 184 21.60 -15.52 -9.66
C ASP A 184 21.48 -14.16 -8.92
N VAL A 185 20.60 -13.29 -9.42
CA VAL A 185 20.45 -11.93 -8.92
C VAL A 185 20.04 -11.90 -7.44
N ALA A 186 19.15 -12.80 -7.01
CA ALA A 186 18.73 -12.88 -5.62
C ALA A 186 19.91 -13.20 -4.67
N THR A 187 20.78 -14.12 -5.08
CA THR A 187 21.98 -14.48 -4.30
C THR A 187 23.03 -13.36 -4.32
N LEU A 188 23.23 -12.69 -5.49
CA LEU A 188 24.12 -11.52 -5.58
C LEU A 188 23.70 -10.41 -4.62
N VAL A 189 22.43 -10.04 -4.61
CA VAL A 189 21.89 -9.02 -3.71
C VAL A 189 22.01 -9.47 -2.25
N SER A 190 21.65 -10.73 -1.95
CA SER A 190 21.71 -11.26 -0.59
C SER A 190 23.13 -11.28 -0.01
N LEU A 191 24.13 -11.67 -0.81
CA LEU A 191 25.54 -11.63 -0.41
C LEU A 191 26.04 -10.19 -0.24
N GLY A 192 25.65 -9.29 -1.17
CA GLY A 192 25.96 -7.87 -1.06
C GLY A 192 25.43 -7.26 0.23
N ASP A 193 24.20 -7.58 0.60
CA ASP A 193 23.60 -7.17 1.88
C ASP A 193 24.38 -7.70 3.08
N VAL A 194 24.77 -8.99 3.06
CA VAL A 194 25.58 -9.58 4.15
C VAL A 194 26.92 -8.87 4.27
N TYR A 195 27.56 -8.51 3.17
CA TYR A 195 28.80 -7.73 3.21
C TYR A 195 28.60 -6.32 3.76
N LEU A 196 27.48 -5.66 3.43
CA LEU A 196 27.12 -4.37 4.04
C LEU A 196 26.91 -4.50 5.55
N ASP A 197 26.20 -5.55 5.99
CA ASP A 197 25.97 -5.85 7.41
C ASP A 197 27.29 -6.13 8.17
N GLN A 198 28.32 -6.61 7.45
CA GLN A 198 29.68 -6.77 7.96
C GLN A 198 30.55 -5.50 7.89
N GLY A 199 30.01 -4.38 7.36
CA GLY A 199 30.77 -3.15 7.11
C GLY A 199 31.73 -3.23 5.91
N ARG A 200 31.59 -4.23 5.03
CA ARG A 200 32.47 -4.50 3.88
C ARG A 200 31.88 -3.93 2.58
N ALA A 201 31.64 -2.62 2.55
CA ALA A 201 31.01 -1.93 1.41
C ALA A 201 31.77 -2.15 0.08
N GLU A 202 33.10 -2.20 0.11
CA GLU A 202 33.95 -2.45 -1.06
C GLU A 202 33.76 -3.86 -1.66
N SER A 203 33.49 -4.86 -0.82
CA SER A 203 33.20 -6.23 -1.25
C SER A 203 31.76 -6.36 -1.78
N ALA A 204 30.83 -5.54 -1.30
CA ALA A 204 29.44 -5.55 -1.70
C ALA A 204 29.23 -4.90 -3.08
N GLU A 205 29.96 -3.83 -3.40
CA GLU A 205 29.79 -3.04 -4.60
C GLU A 205 29.81 -3.84 -5.92
N PRO A 206 30.81 -4.73 -6.18
CA PRO A 206 30.85 -5.52 -7.42
C PRO A 206 29.68 -6.48 -7.55
N LEU A 207 29.10 -6.95 -6.45
CA LEU A 207 27.94 -7.83 -6.46
C LEU A 207 26.67 -7.09 -6.93
N PHE A 208 26.43 -5.89 -6.38
CA PHE A 208 25.32 -5.06 -6.81
C PHE A 208 25.51 -4.56 -8.25
N ALA A 209 26.73 -4.20 -8.65
CA ALA A 209 27.02 -3.81 -10.03
C ALA A 209 26.72 -4.96 -11.00
N LYS A 210 27.10 -6.20 -10.67
CA LYS A 210 26.76 -7.38 -11.45
C LYS A 210 25.26 -7.64 -11.49
N ALA A 211 24.57 -7.52 -10.34
CA ALA A 211 23.11 -7.66 -10.27
C ALA A 211 22.40 -6.65 -11.18
N LEU A 212 22.85 -5.39 -11.19
CA LEU A 212 22.32 -4.33 -12.06
C LEU A 212 22.64 -4.54 -13.55
N THR A 213 23.75 -5.18 -13.87
CA THR A 213 24.06 -5.57 -15.25
C THR A 213 23.08 -6.64 -15.75
N LEU A 214 22.69 -7.58 -14.88
CA LEU A 214 21.74 -8.65 -15.19
C LEU A 214 20.28 -8.17 -15.18
N GLN A 215 19.96 -7.26 -14.24
CA GLN A 215 18.62 -6.70 -14.05
C GLN A 215 18.71 -5.20 -13.73
N PRO A 216 18.72 -4.33 -14.74
CA PRO A 216 18.91 -2.87 -14.57
C PRO A 216 17.82 -2.18 -13.75
N ASP A 217 16.60 -2.73 -13.73
CA ASP A 217 15.42 -2.24 -13.03
C ASP A 217 15.22 -2.85 -11.63
N SER A 218 16.23 -3.53 -11.09
CA SER A 218 16.18 -4.07 -9.74
C SER A 218 16.31 -2.98 -8.68
N ALA A 219 15.20 -2.57 -8.07
CA ALA A 219 15.20 -1.61 -6.96
C ALA A 219 16.08 -2.09 -5.78
N ALA A 220 16.07 -3.39 -5.48
CA ALA A 220 16.88 -3.98 -4.42
C ALA A 220 18.39 -3.86 -4.70
N ALA A 221 18.83 -4.18 -5.93
CA ALA A 221 20.23 -4.05 -6.32
C ALA A 221 20.66 -2.58 -6.35
N ARG A 222 19.79 -1.68 -6.80
CA ARG A 222 20.03 -0.24 -6.82
C ARG A 222 20.13 0.32 -5.39
N SER A 223 19.24 -0.07 -4.49
CA SER A 223 19.33 0.25 -3.07
C SER A 223 20.63 -0.22 -2.45
N GLY A 224 21.02 -1.48 -2.72
CA GLY A 224 22.28 -2.04 -2.25
C GLY A 224 23.50 -1.25 -2.74
N SER A 225 23.53 -0.85 -4.02
CA SER A 225 24.58 0.03 -4.59
C SER A 225 24.65 1.37 -3.87
N GLY A 226 23.51 2.01 -3.63
CA GLY A 226 23.43 3.28 -2.89
C GLY A 226 23.91 3.15 -1.44
N ARG A 227 23.53 2.06 -0.75
CA ARG A 227 24.04 1.78 0.62
C ARG A 227 25.53 1.48 0.64
N ALA A 228 26.07 0.80 -0.36
CA ALA A 228 27.51 0.59 -0.50
C ALA A 228 28.26 1.92 -0.70
N ALA A 229 27.75 2.79 -1.57
CA ALA A 229 28.27 4.13 -1.79
C ALA A 229 28.21 4.98 -0.50
N LEU A 230 27.11 4.89 0.26
CA LEU A 230 26.95 5.57 1.56
C LEU A 230 28.01 5.09 2.56
N GLY A 231 28.25 3.78 2.66
CA GLY A 231 29.30 3.19 3.52
C GLY A 231 30.69 3.69 3.17
N ARG A 232 30.96 3.98 1.91
CA ARG A 232 32.22 4.57 1.41
C ARG A 232 32.26 6.09 1.48
N LYS A 233 31.20 6.73 1.97
CA LYS A 233 31.03 8.19 2.03
C LYS A 233 30.96 8.87 0.64
N ASP A 234 30.66 8.12 -0.41
CA ASP A 234 30.31 8.68 -1.73
C ASP A 234 28.83 9.09 -1.71
N TYR A 235 28.60 10.23 -1.07
CA TYR A 235 27.24 10.72 -0.85
C TYR A 235 26.52 11.12 -2.14
N VAL A 236 27.26 11.53 -3.18
CA VAL A 236 26.67 11.92 -4.47
C VAL A 236 26.07 10.70 -5.16
N ARG A 237 26.83 9.62 -5.25
CA ARG A 237 26.37 8.35 -5.82
C ARG A 237 25.31 7.71 -4.95
N ALA A 238 25.47 7.77 -3.61
CA ALA A 238 24.47 7.24 -2.68
C ALA A 238 23.08 7.87 -2.88
N VAL A 239 23.01 9.20 -2.96
CA VAL A 239 21.75 9.91 -3.25
C VAL A 239 21.16 9.46 -4.58
N LYS A 240 21.97 9.48 -5.66
CA LYS A 240 21.51 9.07 -6.99
C LYS A 240 20.91 7.66 -6.99
N ASP A 241 21.67 6.67 -6.51
CA ASP A 241 21.26 5.26 -6.57
C ASP A 241 20.03 5.00 -5.68
N LEU A 242 19.94 5.66 -4.50
CA LEU A 242 18.79 5.50 -3.60
C LEU A 242 17.53 6.21 -4.11
N GLU A 243 17.65 7.37 -4.77
CA GLU A 243 16.52 8.04 -5.42
C GLU A 243 15.99 7.21 -6.61
N GLU A 244 16.90 6.66 -7.42
CA GLU A 244 16.51 5.76 -8.51
C GLU A 244 15.82 4.49 -7.97
N ALA A 245 16.30 3.92 -6.86
CA ALA A 245 15.65 2.78 -6.20
C ALA A 245 14.24 3.14 -5.70
N LEU A 246 14.08 4.31 -5.08
CA LEU A 246 12.78 4.81 -4.60
C LEU A 246 11.83 5.11 -5.76
N ALA A 247 12.34 5.60 -6.90
CA ALA A 247 11.54 5.82 -8.10
C ALA A 247 11.04 4.50 -8.72
N LEU A 248 11.85 3.42 -8.67
CA LEU A 248 11.45 2.08 -9.10
C LEU A 248 10.42 1.45 -8.16
N GLU A 249 10.56 1.67 -6.86
CA GLU A 249 9.64 1.13 -5.84
C GLU A 249 9.24 2.22 -4.81
N PRO A 250 8.28 3.10 -5.13
CA PRO A 250 7.89 4.23 -4.28
C PRO A 250 7.36 3.84 -2.90
N ARG A 251 6.99 2.59 -2.70
CA ARG A 251 6.51 2.06 -1.41
C ARG A 251 7.64 1.58 -0.50
N ALA A 252 8.89 1.58 -0.96
CA ALA A 252 10.04 1.14 -0.19
C ALA A 252 10.47 2.22 0.84
N THR A 253 9.65 2.39 1.88
CA THR A 253 9.85 3.44 2.90
C THR A 253 11.14 3.29 3.72
N GLY A 254 11.75 2.09 3.74
CA GLY A 254 13.06 1.84 4.34
C GLY A 254 14.21 2.62 3.67
N LEU A 255 14.02 3.01 2.40
CA LEU A 255 15.01 3.80 1.65
C LEU A 255 15.15 5.25 2.15
N HIS A 256 14.15 5.78 2.85
CA HIS A 256 14.20 7.17 3.33
C HIS A 256 15.31 7.38 4.37
N TYR A 257 15.60 6.39 5.23
CA TYR A 257 16.66 6.54 6.21
C TYR A 257 18.08 6.63 5.57
N PRO A 258 18.50 5.70 4.70
CA PRO A 258 19.80 5.85 4.02
C PRO A 258 19.87 7.08 3.11
N LEU A 259 18.76 7.51 2.48
CA LEU A 259 18.67 8.78 1.74
C LEU A 259 18.94 9.98 2.65
N ALA A 260 18.30 10.03 3.81
CA ALA A 260 18.52 11.09 4.79
C ALA A 260 20.00 11.17 5.22
N MET A 261 20.64 10.01 5.45
CA MET A 261 22.06 9.95 5.80
C MET A 261 22.95 10.43 4.64
N ALA A 262 22.61 10.08 3.40
CA ALA A 262 23.34 10.53 2.22
C ALA A 262 23.21 12.05 2.00
N TYR A 263 22.00 12.61 2.12
CA TYR A 263 21.78 14.05 2.04
C TYR A 263 22.48 14.82 3.17
N ARG A 264 22.43 14.29 4.40
CA ARG A 264 23.17 14.86 5.53
C ARG A 264 24.67 14.87 5.27
N GLY A 265 25.22 13.82 4.67
CA GLY A 265 26.63 13.73 4.29
C GLY A 265 27.02 14.75 3.21
N ARG A 266 26.08 15.17 2.36
CA ARG A 266 26.25 16.27 1.38
C ARG A 266 26.06 17.65 1.98
N GLY A 267 25.60 17.78 3.23
CA GLY A 267 25.28 19.05 3.85
C GLY A 267 23.85 19.58 3.54
N ASP A 268 23.02 18.82 2.86
CA ASP A 268 21.62 19.17 2.55
C ASP A 268 20.72 18.74 3.71
N VAL A 269 20.64 19.59 4.72
CA VAL A 269 19.93 19.29 5.98
C VAL A 269 18.41 19.26 5.76
N ASP A 270 17.88 20.11 4.88
CA ASP A 270 16.44 20.21 4.65
C ASP A 270 15.89 18.94 4.01
N ARG A 271 16.55 18.43 2.96
CA ARG A 271 16.16 17.15 2.36
C ARG A 271 16.38 15.98 3.30
N ALA A 272 17.45 15.98 4.08
CA ALA A 272 17.66 14.95 5.10
C ALA A 272 16.51 14.89 6.09
N GLN A 273 16.04 16.05 6.58
CA GLN A 273 14.92 16.13 7.52
C GLN A 273 13.60 15.66 6.88
N ALA A 274 13.34 16.04 5.63
CA ALA A 274 12.17 15.60 4.88
C ALA A 274 12.10 14.07 4.76
N HIS A 275 13.23 13.42 4.42
CA HIS A 275 13.30 11.96 4.33
C HIS A 275 13.20 11.27 5.70
N LEU A 276 13.75 11.85 6.78
CA LEU A 276 13.57 11.31 8.13
C LEU A 276 12.10 11.27 8.56
N GLY A 277 11.31 12.24 8.14
CA GLY A 277 9.85 12.28 8.39
C GLY A 277 9.07 11.18 7.66
N GLN A 278 9.64 10.61 6.60
CA GLN A 278 8.99 9.58 5.76
C GLN A 278 9.55 8.17 5.97
N ARG A 279 10.48 7.99 6.94
CA ARG A 279 11.12 6.69 7.19
C ARG A 279 10.11 5.61 7.58
N GLY A 280 10.34 4.40 7.11
CA GLY A 280 9.58 3.20 7.45
C GLY A 280 10.44 1.94 7.28
N ASP A 281 9.81 0.77 7.31
CA ASP A 281 10.48 -0.52 7.39
C ASP A 281 10.36 -1.35 6.10
N ILE A 282 9.75 -0.80 5.05
CA ILE A 282 9.56 -1.54 3.79
C ILE A 282 10.82 -1.42 2.96
N GLU A 283 11.56 -2.52 2.84
CA GLU A 283 12.78 -2.61 2.03
C GLU A 283 12.47 -3.19 0.65
N PRO A 284 13.12 -2.71 -0.43
CA PRO A 284 12.99 -3.34 -1.74
C PRO A 284 13.65 -4.72 -1.73
N ARG A 285 12.97 -5.70 -2.32
CA ARG A 285 13.43 -7.09 -2.37
C ARG A 285 13.65 -7.55 -3.80
N PRO A 286 14.72 -8.33 -4.07
CA PRO A 286 14.89 -8.94 -5.38
C PRO A 286 13.79 -9.98 -5.60
N VAL A 287 13.47 -10.26 -6.86
CA VAL A 287 12.65 -11.44 -7.21
C VAL A 287 13.43 -12.69 -6.81
N ASP A 288 12.89 -13.45 -5.87
CA ASP A 288 13.55 -14.60 -5.24
C ASP A 288 12.60 -15.81 -5.24
N PRO A 289 12.66 -16.67 -6.28
CA PRO A 289 11.78 -17.83 -6.40
C PRO A 289 11.94 -18.84 -5.25
N LEU A 290 13.15 -19.00 -4.70
CA LEU A 290 13.39 -19.93 -3.61
C LEU A 290 12.74 -19.45 -2.29
N MET A 291 12.81 -18.16 -2.01
CA MET A 291 12.13 -17.61 -0.83
C MET A 291 10.62 -17.54 -1.05
N ALA A 292 10.15 -17.26 -2.26
CA ALA A 292 8.73 -17.32 -2.57
C ALA A 292 8.16 -18.73 -2.35
N GLU A 293 8.87 -19.78 -2.80
CA GLU A 293 8.50 -21.18 -2.53
C GLU A 293 8.43 -21.46 -1.02
N LEU A 294 9.42 -20.98 -0.26
CA LEU A 294 9.44 -21.15 1.20
C LEU A 294 8.27 -20.42 1.88
N ASP A 295 7.99 -19.19 1.46
CA ASP A 295 6.89 -18.38 1.98
C ASP A 295 5.52 -19.01 1.71
N ASP A 296 5.40 -19.76 0.61
CA ASP A 296 4.15 -20.41 0.20
C ASP A 296 3.97 -21.84 0.76
N LEU A 297 4.98 -22.37 1.45
CA LEU A 297 5.05 -23.77 1.81
C LEU A 297 4.07 -24.15 2.94
N LEU A 298 3.97 -23.36 4.01
CA LEU A 298 3.15 -23.71 5.18
C LEU A 298 1.66 -23.46 4.92
N GLN A 299 0.85 -24.44 5.36
CA GLN A 299 -0.61 -24.36 5.35
C GLN A 299 -1.13 -24.07 6.76
N SER A 300 -0.88 -22.85 7.24
CA SER A 300 -1.35 -22.39 8.55
C SER A 300 -2.22 -21.15 8.43
N VAL A 301 -3.02 -20.88 9.46
CA VAL A 301 -3.83 -19.64 9.55
C VAL A 301 -2.94 -18.43 9.39
N GLU A 302 -1.82 -18.39 10.10
CA GLU A 302 -0.88 -17.25 10.05
C GLU A 302 -0.23 -17.12 8.68
N ALA A 303 0.21 -18.19 8.05
CA ALA A 303 0.80 -18.16 6.72
C ALA A 303 -0.20 -17.61 5.67
N TYR A 304 -1.46 -18.02 5.72
CA TYR A 304 -2.50 -17.48 4.85
C TYR A 304 -2.82 -16.03 5.17
N ASN A 305 -2.81 -15.64 6.45
CA ASN A 305 -3.00 -14.26 6.87
C ASN A 305 -1.90 -13.33 6.33
N VAL A 306 -0.63 -13.74 6.46
CA VAL A 306 0.53 -12.98 5.96
C VAL A 306 0.50 -12.89 4.43
N ARG A 307 0.26 -13.99 3.71
CA ARG A 307 0.16 -13.99 2.23
C ARG A 307 -0.98 -13.12 1.75
N GLY A 308 -2.15 -13.23 2.39
CA GLY A 308 -3.30 -12.38 2.09
C GLY A 308 -3.00 -10.89 2.33
N GLY A 309 -2.34 -10.56 3.44
CA GLY A 309 -1.92 -9.20 3.76
C GLY A 309 -0.92 -8.63 2.73
N ARG A 310 0.06 -9.43 2.32
CA ARG A 310 1.02 -9.07 1.26
C ARG A 310 0.32 -8.82 -0.08
N ALA A 311 -0.63 -9.68 -0.44
CA ALA A 311 -1.45 -9.52 -1.65
C ALA A 311 -2.32 -8.25 -1.60
N LEU A 312 -2.91 -7.91 -0.43
CA LEU A 312 -3.62 -6.64 -0.22
C LEU A 312 -2.70 -5.44 -0.47
N ALA A 313 -1.52 -5.44 0.13
CA ALA A 313 -0.55 -4.34 -0.02
C ALA A 313 -0.10 -4.17 -1.48
N ALA A 314 0.00 -5.27 -2.24
CA ALA A 314 0.32 -5.25 -3.67
C ALA A 314 -0.87 -4.88 -4.57
N GLY A 315 -2.09 -4.68 -4.03
CA GLY A 315 -3.30 -4.43 -4.82
C GLY A 315 -3.85 -5.67 -5.53
N ASN A 316 -3.33 -6.86 -5.21
CA ASN A 316 -3.84 -8.13 -5.76
C ASN A 316 -4.98 -8.66 -4.88
N TRP A 317 -6.14 -8.02 -5.03
CA TRP A 317 -7.31 -8.29 -4.21
C TRP A 317 -7.84 -9.72 -4.34
N ALA A 318 -7.71 -10.33 -5.53
CA ALA A 318 -8.14 -11.70 -5.78
C ALA A 318 -7.29 -12.71 -5.00
N ALA A 319 -5.96 -12.59 -5.08
CA ALA A 319 -5.04 -13.42 -4.31
C ALA A 319 -5.21 -13.23 -2.79
N ALA A 320 -5.46 -11.98 -2.35
CA ALA A 320 -5.76 -11.68 -0.96
C ALA A 320 -7.02 -12.42 -0.48
N ALA A 321 -8.12 -12.30 -1.22
CA ALA A 321 -9.39 -12.97 -0.88
C ALA A 321 -9.24 -14.49 -0.84
N GLU A 322 -8.48 -15.08 -1.77
CA GLU A 322 -8.23 -16.52 -1.79
C GLU A 322 -7.46 -16.99 -0.55
N ASN A 323 -6.38 -16.29 -0.19
CA ASN A 323 -5.60 -16.63 1.00
C ASN A 323 -6.43 -16.49 2.28
N PHE A 324 -7.21 -15.41 2.44
CA PHE A 324 -8.07 -15.26 3.61
C PHE A 324 -9.17 -16.34 3.69
N ARG A 325 -9.72 -16.79 2.54
CA ARG A 325 -10.65 -17.94 2.52
C ARG A 325 -9.97 -19.22 3.00
N LYS A 326 -8.73 -19.49 2.52
CA LYS A 326 -7.96 -20.67 2.97
C LYS A 326 -7.70 -20.61 4.49
N GLY A 327 -7.34 -19.43 5.01
CA GLY A 327 -7.20 -19.23 6.45
C GLY A 327 -8.50 -19.49 7.21
N LEU A 328 -9.64 -19.02 6.69
CA LEU A 328 -10.95 -19.25 7.29
C LEU A 328 -11.45 -20.70 7.20
N LEU A 329 -10.93 -21.52 6.29
CA LEU A 329 -11.19 -22.96 6.30
C LEU A 329 -10.55 -23.63 7.52
N LEU A 330 -9.40 -23.11 7.99
CA LEU A 330 -8.69 -23.64 9.18
C LEU A 330 -9.20 -23.00 10.47
N ALA A 331 -9.59 -21.71 10.43
CA ALA A 331 -10.12 -20.97 11.58
C ALA A 331 -11.44 -20.26 11.18
N PRO A 332 -12.57 -21.00 11.12
CA PRO A 332 -13.85 -20.44 10.67
C PRO A 332 -14.36 -19.26 11.50
N ASP A 333 -13.98 -19.20 12.77
CA ASP A 333 -14.42 -18.19 13.72
C ASP A 333 -13.48 -16.99 13.85
N ASP A 334 -12.41 -16.93 13.03
CA ASP A 334 -11.48 -15.78 13.04
C ASP A 334 -12.13 -14.55 12.40
N LEU A 335 -12.56 -13.62 13.25
CA LEU A 335 -13.23 -12.39 12.82
C LEU A 335 -12.28 -11.42 12.11
N SER A 336 -10.98 -11.46 12.42
CA SER A 336 -9.98 -10.62 11.77
C SER A 336 -9.75 -11.06 10.33
N LEU A 337 -9.55 -12.35 10.09
CA LEU A 337 -9.47 -12.91 8.74
C LEU A 337 -10.74 -12.64 7.93
N ARG A 338 -11.90 -12.81 8.55
CA ARG A 338 -13.20 -12.55 7.92
C ARG A 338 -13.34 -11.07 7.54
N HIS A 339 -12.92 -10.16 8.40
CA HIS A 339 -12.88 -8.72 8.11
C HIS A 339 -11.95 -8.42 6.92
N ARG A 340 -10.75 -8.98 6.91
CA ARG A 340 -9.79 -8.83 5.80
C ARG A 340 -10.33 -9.40 4.48
N LEU A 341 -11.04 -10.54 4.52
CA LEU A 341 -11.74 -11.09 3.36
C LEU A 341 -12.81 -10.13 2.84
N GLY A 342 -13.64 -9.59 3.75
CA GLY A 342 -14.66 -8.58 3.40
C GLY A 342 -14.05 -7.36 2.72
N THR A 343 -12.93 -6.87 3.24
CA THR A 343 -12.17 -5.76 2.64
C THR A 343 -11.65 -6.10 1.23
N ALA A 344 -11.04 -7.27 1.05
CA ALA A 344 -10.55 -7.70 -0.26
C ALA A 344 -11.69 -7.83 -1.29
N LEU A 345 -12.82 -8.39 -0.88
CA LEU A 345 -14.01 -8.52 -1.72
C LEU A 345 -14.59 -7.15 -2.13
N PHE A 346 -14.60 -6.19 -1.21
CA PHE A 346 -15.02 -4.82 -1.51
C PHE A 346 -14.11 -4.17 -2.56
N GLN A 347 -12.80 -4.31 -2.43
CA GLN A 347 -11.82 -3.80 -3.38
C GLN A 347 -11.96 -4.43 -4.78
N MET A 348 -12.43 -5.67 -4.85
CA MET A 348 -12.78 -6.35 -6.12
C MET A 348 -14.11 -5.84 -6.72
N GLY A 349 -14.83 -4.95 -6.05
CA GLY A 349 -16.17 -4.50 -6.45
C GLY A 349 -17.30 -5.49 -6.09
N ASN A 350 -16.97 -6.58 -5.37
CA ASN A 350 -17.97 -7.55 -4.94
C ASN A 350 -18.61 -7.12 -3.62
N THR A 351 -19.37 -6.03 -3.67
CA THR A 351 -19.98 -5.37 -2.52
C THR A 351 -20.94 -6.27 -1.75
N ARG A 352 -21.68 -7.15 -2.46
CA ARG A 352 -22.60 -8.11 -1.82
C ARG A 352 -21.85 -9.10 -0.94
N ALA A 353 -20.85 -9.78 -1.50
CA ALA A 353 -20.10 -10.76 -0.73
C ALA A 353 -19.30 -10.11 0.41
N ALA A 354 -18.81 -8.88 0.23
CA ALA A 354 -18.18 -8.11 1.31
C ALA A 354 -19.18 -7.85 2.46
N GLY A 355 -20.40 -7.42 2.14
CA GLY A 355 -21.46 -7.20 3.12
C GLY A 355 -21.81 -8.46 3.90
N GLU A 356 -21.92 -9.60 3.23
CA GLU A 356 -22.17 -10.92 3.86
C GLU A 356 -21.08 -11.26 4.90
N GLN A 357 -19.80 -10.97 4.61
CA GLN A 357 -18.72 -11.20 5.56
C GLN A 357 -18.83 -10.25 6.78
N PHE A 358 -19.05 -8.96 6.57
CA PHE A 358 -19.19 -8.02 7.68
C PHE A 358 -20.43 -8.30 8.54
N GLU A 359 -21.55 -8.70 7.94
CA GLU A 359 -22.74 -9.10 8.68
C GLU A 359 -22.52 -10.34 9.53
N GLN A 360 -21.74 -11.33 9.04
CA GLN A 360 -21.37 -12.50 9.84
C GLN A 360 -20.55 -12.09 11.07
N ILE A 361 -19.61 -11.15 10.92
CA ILE A 361 -18.84 -10.61 12.04
C ILE A 361 -19.77 -9.95 13.06
N VAL A 362 -20.68 -9.07 12.62
CA VAL A 362 -21.62 -8.37 13.52
C VAL A 362 -22.55 -9.34 14.24
N ARG A 363 -22.95 -10.45 13.60
CA ARG A 363 -23.75 -11.51 14.26
C ARG A 363 -22.94 -12.24 15.33
N ALA A 364 -21.68 -12.55 15.08
CA ALA A 364 -20.81 -13.24 16.04
C ALA A 364 -20.31 -12.30 17.15
N SER A 365 -20.02 -11.05 16.81
CA SER A 365 -19.52 -10.02 17.73
C SER A 365 -20.18 -8.68 17.44
N PRO A 366 -21.33 -8.37 18.06
CA PRO A 366 -22.05 -7.12 17.83
C PRO A 366 -21.25 -5.84 18.13
N GLY A 367 -20.19 -5.95 18.93
CA GLY A 367 -19.30 -4.85 19.28
C GLY A 367 -18.10 -4.64 18.34
N TYR A 368 -17.98 -5.40 17.26
CA TYR A 368 -16.83 -5.31 16.36
C TYR A 368 -16.91 -4.05 15.49
N ALA A 369 -16.31 -2.95 15.95
CA ALA A 369 -16.42 -1.62 15.35
C ALA A 369 -16.02 -1.58 13.87
N LYS A 370 -14.94 -2.29 13.49
CA LYS A 370 -14.45 -2.35 12.10
C LYS A 370 -15.47 -2.97 11.13
N ALA A 371 -16.30 -3.92 11.57
CA ALA A 371 -17.34 -4.50 10.72
C ALA A 371 -18.51 -3.53 10.52
N HIS A 372 -18.91 -2.79 11.56
CA HIS A 372 -19.89 -1.72 11.42
C HIS A 372 -19.39 -0.62 10.49
N PHE A 373 -18.11 -0.24 10.60
CA PHE A 373 -17.48 0.68 9.67
C PHE A 373 -17.54 0.17 8.22
N GLY A 374 -17.15 -1.08 7.97
CA GLY A 374 -17.21 -1.70 6.65
C GLY A 374 -18.64 -1.70 6.06
N LEU A 375 -19.65 -2.07 6.87
CA LEU A 375 -21.07 -1.99 6.46
C LEU A 375 -21.49 -0.54 6.16
N GLY A 376 -21.06 0.43 6.97
CA GLY A 376 -21.31 1.85 6.74
C GLY A 376 -20.77 2.32 5.38
N VAL A 377 -19.53 1.94 5.04
CA VAL A 377 -18.91 2.25 3.73
C VAL A 377 -19.71 1.63 2.57
N LEU A 378 -20.17 0.39 2.71
CA LEU A 378 -20.98 -0.27 1.68
C LEU A 378 -22.34 0.41 1.49
N MET A 379 -22.99 0.83 2.57
CA MET A 379 -24.26 1.54 2.53
C MET A 379 -24.11 2.92 1.90
N GLU A 380 -23.07 3.64 2.26
CA GLU A 380 -22.72 4.93 1.65
C GLU A 380 -22.49 4.81 0.14
N ALA A 381 -21.68 3.85 -0.30
CA ALA A 381 -21.40 3.59 -1.71
C ALA A 381 -22.67 3.23 -2.50
N SER A 382 -23.71 2.72 -1.82
CA SER A 382 -25.02 2.40 -2.38
C SER A 382 -26.04 3.55 -2.27
N GLY A 383 -25.63 4.73 -1.75
CA GLY A 383 -26.51 5.89 -1.54
C GLY A 383 -27.46 5.76 -0.35
N ARG A 384 -27.30 4.75 0.49
CA ARG A 384 -28.13 4.48 1.68
C ARG A 384 -27.60 5.28 2.89
N HIS A 385 -27.66 6.62 2.79
CA HIS A 385 -26.99 7.51 3.74
C HIS A 385 -27.48 7.36 5.18
N THR A 386 -28.79 7.19 5.41
CA THR A 386 -29.34 7.02 6.77
C THR A 386 -28.74 5.80 7.46
N GLU A 387 -28.70 4.68 6.75
CA GLU A 387 -28.17 3.43 7.28
C GLU A 387 -26.63 3.50 7.47
N ALA A 388 -25.92 4.22 6.58
CA ALA A 388 -24.51 4.48 6.74
C ALA A 388 -24.23 5.28 8.03
N ILE A 389 -25.02 6.32 8.31
CA ILE A 389 -24.94 7.11 9.56
C ILE A 389 -25.13 6.20 10.78
N ASP A 390 -26.13 5.32 10.78
CA ASP A 390 -26.40 4.40 11.88
C ASP A 390 -25.22 3.44 12.10
N ARG A 391 -24.64 2.91 11.02
CA ARG A 391 -23.49 2.00 11.11
C ARG A 391 -22.21 2.68 11.59
N PHE A 392 -21.89 3.87 11.08
CA PHE A 392 -20.73 4.64 11.57
C PHE A 392 -20.92 5.09 13.02
N SER A 393 -22.12 5.51 13.40
CA SER A 393 -22.45 5.84 14.79
C SER A 393 -22.31 4.64 15.71
N THR A 394 -22.70 3.45 15.26
CA THR A 394 -22.54 2.21 16.01
C THR A 394 -21.06 1.84 16.15
N ALA A 395 -20.25 1.99 15.10
CA ALA A 395 -18.81 1.80 15.17
C ALA A 395 -18.19 2.71 16.26
N LEU A 396 -18.56 4.00 16.29
CA LEU A 396 -18.09 4.97 17.27
C LEU A 396 -18.64 4.74 18.69
N LYS A 397 -19.78 4.08 18.83
CA LYS A 397 -20.31 3.67 20.15
C LYS A 397 -19.41 2.63 20.79
N TYR A 398 -18.89 1.68 20.02
CA TYR A 398 -18.02 0.62 20.51
C TYR A 398 -16.54 1.03 20.55
N GLU A 399 -16.11 1.87 19.61
CA GLU A 399 -14.74 2.40 19.53
C GLU A 399 -14.78 3.93 19.35
N PRO A 400 -14.91 4.70 20.44
CA PRO A 400 -15.02 6.17 20.37
C PRO A 400 -13.82 6.88 19.72
N GLY A 401 -12.64 6.26 19.77
CA GLY A 401 -11.41 6.75 19.14
C GLY A 401 -11.25 6.44 17.65
N TYR A 402 -12.23 5.77 17.03
CA TYR A 402 -12.11 5.35 15.62
C TYR A 402 -12.21 6.56 14.67
N LEU A 403 -11.07 7.19 14.40
CA LEU A 403 -10.96 8.43 13.65
C LEU A 403 -11.62 8.35 12.27
N GLN A 404 -11.32 7.29 11.49
CA GLN A 404 -11.89 7.11 10.16
C GLN A 404 -13.42 7.01 10.17
N ALA A 405 -13.99 6.29 11.14
CA ALA A 405 -15.44 6.19 11.28
C ALA A 405 -16.07 7.56 11.58
N ARG A 406 -15.40 8.38 12.38
CA ARG A 406 -15.85 9.73 12.71
C ARG A 406 -15.83 10.66 11.50
N ILE A 407 -14.76 10.63 10.70
CA ILE A 407 -14.63 11.43 9.48
C ILE A 407 -15.69 11.02 8.46
N GLN A 408 -15.91 9.71 8.27
CA GLN A 408 -16.93 9.22 7.34
C GLN A 408 -18.35 9.55 7.83
N LEU A 409 -18.63 9.44 9.13
CA LEU A 409 -19.89 9.88 9.70
C LEU A 409 -20.14 11.37 9.39
N ALA A 410 -19.14 12.22 9.63
CA ALA A 410 -19.25 13.64 9.32
C ALA A 410 -19.51 13.90 7.83
N ALA A 411 -18.80 13.19 6.94
CA ALA A 411 -18.98 13.33 5.50
C ALA A 411 -20.40 12.94 5.04
N VAL A 412 -20.94 11.83 5.56
CA VAL A 412 -22.31 11.39 5.20
C VAL A 412 -23.36 12.32 5.80
N LEU A 413 -23.18 12.81 7.02
CA LEU A 413 -24.03 13.84 7.62
C LEU A 413 -24.04 15.11 6.79
N ALA A 414 -22.88 15.59 6.32
CA ALA A 414 -22.79 16.77 5.46
C ALA A 414 -23.54 16.58 4.14
N ARG A 415 -23.38 15.42 3.48
CA ARG A 415 -24.13 15.09 2.25
C ARG A 415 -25.63 14.97 2.48
N SER A 416 -26.04 14.54 3.66
CA SER A 416 -27.45 14.45 4.06
C SER A 416 -28.06 15.81 4.49
N GLY A 417 -27.29 16.92 4.41
CA GLY A 417 -27.72 18.25 4.82
C GLY A 417 -27.68 18.50 6.34
N ARG A 418 -27.23 17.56 7.15
CA ARG A 418 -27.12 17.66 8.62
C ARG A 418 -25.79 18.34 8.99
N LEU A 419 -25.64 19.61 8.55
CA LEU A 419 -24.36 20.32 8.52
C LEU A 419 -23.78 20.59 9.91
N GLU A 420 -24.60 20.98 10.88
CA GLU A 420 -24.15 21.25 12.26
C GLU A 420 -23.65 19.98 12.94
N GLU A 421 -24.32 18.85 12.69
CA GLU A 421 -23.89 17.57 13.23
C GLU A 421 -22.59 17.08 12.57
N ALA A 422 -22.44 17.32 11.25
CA ALA A 422 -21.20 17.04 10.56
C ALA A 422 -20.04 17.86 11.13
N LEU A 423 -20.28 19.16 11.38
CA LEU A 423 -19.29 20.06 11.95
C LEU A 423 -18.80 19.56 13.32
N ALA A 424 -19.72 19.16 14.19
CA ALA A 424 -19.36 18.61 15.52
C ALA A 424 -18.52 17.33 15.42
N GLN A 425 -18.77 16.46 14.41
CA GLN A 425 -17.96 15.27 14.20
C GLN A 425 -16.56 15.59 13.64
N TYR A 426 -16.45 16.54 12.71
CA TYR A 426 -15.13 16.98 12.23
C TYR A 426 -14.31 17.66 13.35
N GLU A 427 -14.94 18.46 14.20
CA GLU A 427 -14.27 19.09 15.35
C GLU A 427 -13.65 18.04 16.27
N ARG A 428 -14.43 17.03 16.67
CA ARG A 428 -13.93 15.91 17.47
C ARG A 428 -12.85 15.08 16.77
N ALA A 429 -12.92 14.97 15.42
CA ALA A 429 -11.86 14.32 14.66
C ALA A 429 -10.55 15.10 14.75
N LEU A 430 -10.62 16.43 14.64
CA LEU A 430 -9.46 17.32 14.74
C LEU A 430 -8.93 17.48 16.18
N GLU A 431 -9.75 17.26 17.22
CA GLU A 431 -9.28 17.11 18.61
C GLU A 431 -8.38 15.86 18.74
N THR A 432 -8.70 14.78 18.00
CA THR A 432 -7.93 13.53 18.03
C THR A 432 -6.67 13.61 17.17
N ASP A 433 -6.77 14.18 15.98
CA ASP A 433 -5.67 14.40 15.05
C ASP A 433 -5.76 15.80 14.42
N PRO A 434 -5.13 16.83 15.07
CA PRO A 434 -5.15 18.20 14.57
C PRO A 434 -4.52 18.40 13.19
N ALA A 435 -3.63 17.48 12.76
CA ALA A 435 -2.93 17.55 11.49
C ALA A 435 -3.67 16.83 10.34
N HIS A 436 -4.84 16.23 10.60
CA HIS A 436 -5.58 15.48 9.58
C HIS A 436 -6.14 16.39 8.48
N SER A 437 -5.43 16.47 7.36
CA SER A 437 -5.69 17.40 6.24
C SER A 437 -7.12 17.33 5.71
N GLU A 438 -7.61 16.12 5.43
CA GLU A 438 -8.95 15.91 4.88
C GLU A 438 -10.05 16.38 5.84
N ALA A 439 -9.93 16.06 7.15
CA ALA A 439 -10.89 16.49 8.15
C ALA A 439 -10.92 18.02 8.29
N ALA A 440 -9.74 18.67 8.33
CA ALA A 440 -9.61 20.12 8.42
C ALA A 440 -10.23 20.82 7.19
N PHE A 441 -9.96 20.30 5.99
CA PHE A 441 -10.53 20.86 4.77
C PHE A 441 -12.05 20.70 4.72
N ARG A 442 -12.57 19.50 4.99
CA ARG A 442 -14.02 19.23 5.01
C ARG A 442 -14.76 20.02 6.10
N TYR A 443 -14.11 20.22 7.26
CA TYR A 443 -14.62 21.12 8.31
C TYR A 443 -14.80 22.54 7.77
N ALA A 444 -13.76 23.11 7.15
CA ALA A 444 -13.82 24.46 6.58
C ALA A 444 -14.88 24.59 5.48
N MET A 445 -15.00 23.58 4.59
CA MET A 445 -16.02 23.58 3.54
C MET A 445 -17.45 23.40 4.10
N THR A 446 -17.61 22.69 5.22
CA THR A 446 -18.90 22.61 5.93
C THR A 446 -19.30 23.97 6.52
N LEU A 447 -18.34 24.74 7.05
CA LEU A 447 -18.57 26.13 7.47
C LEU A 447 -19.00 27.04 6.31
N VAL A 448 -18.40 26.87 5.11
CA VAL A 448 -18.85 27.59 3.90
C VAL A 448 -20.31 27.27 3.56
N ARG A 449 -20.72 26.01 3.63
CA ARG A 449 -22.12 25.58 3.40
C ARG A 449 -23.08 26.18 4.44
N LEU A 450 -22.63 26.32 5.69
CA LEU A 450 -23.37 26.99 6.77
C LEU A 450 -23.36 28.53 6.66
N ARG A 451 -22.69 29.09 5.62
CA ARG A 451 -22.46 30.54 5.45
C ARG A 451 -21.68 31.21 6.61
N ARG A 452 -20.96 30.42 7.40
CA ARG A 452 -20.05 30.89 8.46
C ARG A 452 -18.72 31.26 7.84
N TYR A 453 -18.74 32.26 6.93
CA TYR A 453 -17.61 32.58 6.05
C TYR A 453 -16.36 33.06 6.80
N GLU A 454 -16.51 33.77 7.89
CA GLU A 454 -15.37 34.24 8.68
C GLU A 454 -14.60 33.08 9.29
N GLU A 455 -15.31 32.15 9.91
CA GLU A 455 -14.71 30.95 10.49
C GLU A 455 -14.08 30.07 9.40
N ALA A 456 -14.78 29.91 8.26
CA ALA A 456 -14.25 29.16 7.11
C ALA A 456 -12.93 29.78 6.59
N ARG A 457 -12.88 31.11 6.43
CA ARG A 457 -11.67 31.85 6.03
C ARG A 457 -10.51 31.56 6.98
N ASN A 458 -10.76 31.65 8.29
CA ASN A 458 -9.73 31.44 9.31
C ASN A 458 -9.24 29.98 9.26
N ARG A 459 -10.13 29.00 9.21
CA ARG A 459 -9.74 27.58 9.13
C ARG A 459 -9.00 27.21 7.84
N LEU A 460 -9.37 27.83 6.70
CA LEU A 460 -8.62 27.65 5.45
C LEU A 460 -7.22 28.27 5.51
N ALA A 461 -7.10 29.43 6.18
CA ALA A 461 -5.80 30.08 6.39
C ALA A 461 -4.90 29.23 7.33
N ASP A 462 -5.45 28.77 8.46
CA ASP A 462 -4.74 27.87 9.39
C ASP A 462 -4.26 26.59 8.68
N GLY A 463 -5.13 25.97 7.85
CA GLY A 463 -4.79 24.78 7.08
C GLY A 463 -3.71 25.02 6.04
N MET A 464 -3.72 26.17 5.38
CA MET A 464 -2.69 26.59 4.42
C MET A 464 -1.32 26.78 5.09
N GLU A 465 -1.29 27.37 6.29
CA GLU A 465 -0.05 27.57 7.07
C GLU A 465 0.49 26.25 7.63
N ALA A 466 -0.38 25.41 8.17
CA ALA A 466 0.00 24.12 8.74
C ALA A 466 0.45 23.09 7.68
N GLN A 467 -0.08 23.19 6.47
CA GLN A 467 0.12 22.19 5.40
C GLN A 467 0.32 22.88 4.04
N PRO A 468 1.46 23.56 3.81
CA PRO A 468 1.71 24.35 2.61
C PRO A 468 1.73 23.54 1.31
N ASP A 469 2.02 22.25 1.39
CA ASP A 469 2.00 21.32 0.24
C ASP A 469 0.57 20.93 -0.20
N GLN A 470 -0.44 21.22 0.62
CA GLN A 470 -1.85 20.92 0.32
C GLN A 470 -2.52 22.12 -0.36
N SER A 471 -2.34 22.23 -1.67
CA SER A 471 -2.83 23.36 -2.50
C SER A 471 -4.35 23.61 -2.41
N GLN A 472 -5.13 22.62 -1.98
CA GLN A 472 -6.58 22.73 -1.80
C GLN A 472 -7.00 23.84 -0.82
N PHE A 473 -6.23 24.05 0.27
CA PHE A 473 -6.52 25.13 1.24
C PHE A 473 -6.31 26.50 0.62
N SER A 474 -5.17 26.69 -0.03
CA SER A 474 -4.86 27.98 -0.72
C SER A 474 -5.85 28.30 -1.83
N HIS A 475 -6.28 27.28 -2.61
CA HIS A 475 -7.28 27.45 -3.67
C HIS A 475 -8.64 27.81 -3.10
N ALA A 476 -9.14 27.06 -2.10
CA ALA A 476 -10.44 27.33 -1.48
C ALA A 476 -10.46 28.71 -0.79
N LEU A 477 -9.36 29.08 -0.10
CA LEU A 477 -9.21 30.41 0.50
C LEU A 477 -9.25 31.51 -0.56
N ALA A 478 -8.48 31.39 -1.64
CA ALA A 478 -8.47 32.36 -2.73
C ALA A 478 -9.87 32.54 -3.34
N ARG A 479 -10.59 31.46 -3.56
CA ARG A 479 -11.94 31.47 -4.11
C ARG A 479 -12.96 32.12 -3.15
N LEU A 480 -12.82 31.86 -1.85
CA LEU A 480 -13.65 32.51 -0.83
C LEU A 480 -13.37 34.02 -0.76
N LEU A 481 -12.09 34.43 -0.76
CA LEU A 481 -11.69 35.83 -0.77
C LEU A 481 -12.11 36.59 -2.04
N ALA A 482 -12.22 35.90 -3.18
CA ALA A 482 -12.64 36.51 -4.45
C ALA A 482 -14.16 36.67 -4.59
N ALA A 483 -14.97 35.77 -4.00
CA ALA A 483 -16.38 35.68 -4.37
C ALA A 483 -17.35 35.51 -3.18
N ALA A 484 -16.92 35.63 -1.94
CA ALA A 484 -17.80 35.53 -0.78
C ALA A 484 -18.95 36.58 -0.88
N PRO A 485 -20.20 36.22 -0.54
CA PRO A 485 -21.30 37.18 -0.48
C PRO A 485 -21.06 38.32 0.53
N ASP A 486 -20.43 38.02 1.68
CA ASP A 486 -20.04 38.98 2.71
C ASP A 486 -18.80 39.77 2.29
N ASP A 487 -18.93 41.12 2.19
CA ASP A 487 -17.84 42.01 1.76
C ASP A 487 -16.67 42.08 2.74
N ARG A 488 -16.91 41.82 4.03
CA ARG A 488 -15.89 41.76 5.06
C ARG A 488 -14.92 40.59 4.90
N ILE A 489 -15.30 39.60 4.10
CA ILE A 489 -14.48 38.41 3.84
C ILE A 489 -13.63 38.59 2.60
N ARG A 490 -14.10 39.43 1.64
CA ARG A 490 -13.44 39.60 0.36
C ARG A 490 -12.13 40.36 0.46
N ASP A 491 -11.13 39.83 -0.22
CA ASP A 491 -9.81 40.44 -0.42
C ASP A 491 -9.28 40.00 -1.80
N GLY A 492 -9.64 40.76 -2.81
CA GLY A 492 -9.23 40.45 -4.19
C GLY A 492 -7.72 40.50 -4.38
N GLN A 493 -6.98 41.32 -3.63
CA GLN A 493 -5.52 41.37 -3.75
C GLN A 493 -4.85 40.11 -3.20
N ARG A 494 -5.26 39.68 -2.02
CA ARG A 494 -4.79 38.43 -1.42
C ARG A 494 -5.20 37.22 -2.27
N ALA A 495 -6.42 37.20 -2.78
CA ALA A 495 -6.88 36.15 -3.70
C ALA A 495 -6.00 36.08 -4.95
N LYS A 496 -5.64 37.22 -5.56
CA LYS A 496 -4.76 37.31 -6.74
C LYS A 496 -3.37 36.74 -6.47
N MET A 497 -2.81 37.04 -5.31
CA MET A 497 -1.50 36.48 -4.92
C MET A 497 -1.55 34.95 -4.79
N LEU A 498 -2.55 34.41 -4.07
CA LEU A 498 -2.68 32.98 -3.84
C LEU A 498 -2.91 32.20 -5.14
N VAL A 499 -3.88 32.62 -5.95
CA VAL A 499 -4.17 31.93 -7.21
C VAL A 499 -3.05 32.08 -8.23
N GLY A 500 -2.35 33.25 -8.24
CA GLY A 500 -1.19 33.48 -9.10
C GLY A 500 0.01 32.59 -8.76
N GLN A 501 0.19 32.24 -7.48
CA GLN A 501 1.21 31.26 -7.07
C GLN A 501 0.85 29.85 -7.54
N LEU A 502 -0.41 29.43 -7.33
CA LEU A 502 -0.88 28.10 -7.74
C LEU A 502 -0.81 27.88 -9.25
N LEU A 503 -1.17 28.88 -10.05
CA LEU A 503 -1.12 28.80 -11.52
C LEU A 503 0.30 28.60 -12.09
N LYS A 504 1.35 29.01 -11.35
CA LYS A 504 2.74 28.77 -11.77
C LYS A 504 3.16 27.31 -11.65
N THR A 505 2.56 26.57 -10.73
CA THR A 505 2.93 25.19 -10.41
C THR A 505 1.94 24.17 -10.97
N GLN A 506 0.65 24.53 -11.00
CA GLN A 506 -0.44 23.60 -11.32
C GLN A 506 -1.55 24.30 -12.12
N PRO A 507 -1.33 24.70 -13.39
CA PRO A 507 -2.37 25.36 -14.17
C PRO A 507 -3.57 24.43 -14.38
N SER A 508 -4.79 24.93 -14.08
CA SER A 508 -6.04 24.20 -14.28
C SER A 508 -7.19 25.16 -14.62
N ILE A 509 -8.29 24.59 -15.15
CA ILE A 509 -9.52 25.36 -15.48
C ILE A 509 -10.11 25.98 -14.20
N GLU A 510 -10.10 25.26 -13.09
CA GLU A 510 -10.65 25.72 -11.82
C GLU A 510 -9.85 26.89 -11.25
N LEU A 511 -8.53 26.86 -11.38
CA LEU A 511 -7.67 27.99 -10.98
C LEU A 511 -7.82 29.19 -11.91
N GLY A 512 -7.99 28.97 -13.20
CA GLY A 512 -8.33 30.02 -14.17
C GLY A 512 -9.69 30.68 -13.88
N GLU A 513 -10.72 29.90 -13.54
CA GLU A 513 -12.01 30.42 -13.07
C GLU A 513 -11.83 31.28 -11.81
N THR A 514 -11.05 30.79 -10.84
CA THR A 514 -10.78 31.55 -9.61
C THR A 514 -10.01 32.85 -9.88
N MET A 515 -9.10 32.86 -10.85
CA MET A 515 -8.42 34.08 -11.30
C MET A 515 -9.43 35.07 -11.93
N ALA A 516 -10.36 34.60 -12.76
CA ALA A 516 -11.42 35.44 -13.33
C ALA A 516 -12.33 36.03 -12.25
N MET A 517 -12.75 35.24 -11.25
CA MET A 517 -13.49 35.76 -10.08
C MET A 517 -12.69 36.84 -9.34
N THR A 518 -11.40 36.62 -9.15
CA THR A 518 -10.49 37.55 -8.48
C THR A 518 -10.34 38.87 -9.25
N LEU A 519 -10.17 38.81 -10.57
CA LEU A 519 -10.07 40.01 -11.43
C LEU A 519 -11.39 40.78 -11.42
N ALA A 520 -12.53 40.09 -11.42
CA ALA A 520 -13.86 40.72 -11.31
C ALA A 520 -14.08 41.41 -9.95
N GLU A 521 -13.59 40.84 -8.86
CA GLU A 521 -13.64 41.48 -7.52
C GLU A 521 -12.78 42.76 -7.48
N LEU A 522 -11.67 42.80 -8.24
CA LEU A 522 -10.83 43.97 -8.39
C LEU A 522 -11.36 45.00 -9.40
N GLY A 523 -12.57 44.83 -9.96
CA GLY A 523 -13.16 45.67 -10.95
C GLY A 523 -12.57 45.56 -12.37
N GLN A 524 -11.69 44.59 -12.61
CA GLN A 524 -11.00 44.36 -13.88
C GLN A 524 -11.84 43.44 -14.78
N TYR A 525 -13.06 43.84 -15.11
CA TYR A 525 -14.07 43.00 -15.77
C TYR A 525 -13.67 42.52 -17.18
N ASP A 526 -12.98 43.39 -17.98
CA ASP A 526 -12.53 42.99 -19.30
C ASP A 526 -11.49 41.87 -19.25
N GLN A 527 -10.57 41.94 -18.28
CA GLN A 527 -9.59 40.89 -18.05
C GLN A 527 -10.23 39.62 -17.50
N ALA A 528 -11.19 39.77 -16.58
CA ALA A 528 -11.96 38.64 -16.04
C ALA A 528 -12.71 37.90 -17.15
N ALA A 529 -13.35 38.67 -18.08
CA ALA A 529 -14.06 38.09 -19.21
C ALA A 529 -13.11 37.40 -20.20
N ALA A 530 -11.94 37.94 -20.44
CA ALA A 530 -10.93 37.33 -21.31
C ALA A 530 -10.45 35.99 -20.75
N VAL A 531 -10.01 35.95 -19.48
CA VAL A 531 -9.60 34.69 -18.79
C VAL A 531 -10.76 33.69 -18.78
N GLN A 532 -11.98 34.14 -18.52
CA GLN A 532 -13.14 33.26 -18.47
C GLN A 532 -13.44 32.61 -19.84
N ARG A 533 -13.29 33.35 -20.96
CA ARG A 533 -13.43 32.79 -22.32
C ARG A 533 -12.39 31.73 -22.61
N ASP A 534 -11.13 31.95 -22.18
CA ASP A 534 -10.07 30.96 -22.34
C ASP A 534 -10.38 29.67 -21.58
N MET A 535 -10.92 29.79 -20.35
CA MET A 535 -11.34 28.63 -19.55
C MET A 535 -12.54 27.90 -20.16
N ILE A 536 -13.49 28.63 -20.77
CA ILE A 536 -14.61 28.03 -21.51
C ILE A 536 -14.07 27.21 -22.68
N ALA A 537 -13.16 27.79 -23.51
CA ALA A 537 -12.57 27.10 -24.64
C ALA A 537 -11.81 25.83 -24.20
N ALA A 538 -11.06 25.91 -23.10
CA ALA A 538 -10.36 24.75 -22.52
C ALA A 538 -11.35 23.66 -22.03
N ALA A 539 -12.43 24.06 -21.38
CA ALA A 539 -13.46 23.13 -20.90
C ALA A 539 -14.26 22.48 -22.06
N GLU A 540 -14.52 23.22 -23.14
CA GLU A 540 -15.14 22.70 -24.37
C GLU A 540 -14.23 21.67 -25.04
N HIS A 541 -12.94 21.98 -25.18
CA HIS A 541 -11.96 21.06 -25.74
C HIS A 541 -11.85 19.76 -24.90
N ALA A 542 -11.97 19.89 -23.59
CA ALA A 542 -11.99 18.74 -22.65
C ALA A 542 -13.35 18.02 -22.57
N GLY A 543 -14.42 18.52 -23.23
CA GLY A 543 -15.75 17.93 -23.24
C GLY A 543 -16.53 18.09 -21.93
N LEU A 544 -16.16 19.06 -21.08
CA LEU A 544 -16.70 19.28 -19.73
C LEU A 544 -17.96 20.17 -19.76
N ARG A 545 -19.08 19.68 -20.28
CA ARG A 545 -20.31 20.45 -20.55
C ARG A 545 -20.88 21.18 -19.33
N ASP A 546 -20.87 20.57 -18.16
CA ASP A 546 -21.40 21.21 -16.94
C ASP A 546 -20.50 22.36 -16.47
N VAL A 547 -19.18 22.20 -16.60
CA VAL A 547 -18.20 23.27 -16.34
C VAL A 547 -18.41 24.41 -17.32
N VAL A 548 -18.54 24.14 -18.63
CA VAL A 548 -18.82 25.16 -19.66
C VAL A 548 -20.07 25.98 -19.29
N ARG A 549 -21.16 25.32 -18.87
CA ARG A 549 -22.39 26.00 -18.48
C ARG A 549 -22.16 26.98 -17.31
N ARG A 550 -21.47 26.53 -16.28
CA ARG A 550 -21.12 27.34 -15.09
C ARG A 550 -20.24 28.52 -15.47
N LEU A 551 -19.16 28.27 -16.21
CA LEU A 551 -18.24 29.30 -16.66
C LEU A 551 -18.94 30.35 -17.53
N THR A 552 -19.88 29.95 -18.40
CA THR A 552 -20.67 30.86 -19.23
C THR A 552 -21.58 31.75 -18.40
N GLN A 553 -22.15 31.26 -17.29
CA GLN A 553 -22.92 32.10 -16.36
C GLN A 553 -22.07 33.19 -15.73
N ASN A 554 -20.87 32.85 -15.27
CA ASN A 554 -19.94 33.83 -14.70
C ASN A 554 -19.46 34.84 -15.76
N LEU A 555 -19.18 34.41 -17.02
CA LEU A 555 -18.80 35.30 -18.10
C LEU A 555 -19.87 36.40 -18.33
N ARG A 556 -21.14 36.04 -18.35
CA ARG A 556 -22.24 37.04 -18.50
C ARG A 556 -22.25 38.08 -17.39
N LEU A 557 -21.91 37.71 -16.16
CA LEU A 557 -21.77 38.67 -15.06
C LEU A 557 -20.64 39.67 -15.35
N TYR A 558 -19.49 39.18 -15.76
CA TYR A 558 -18.32 40.02 -16.04
C TYR A 558 -18.54 40.98 -17.22
N GLU A 559 -19.20 40.50 -18.29
CA GLU A 559 -19.60 41.33 -19.46
C GLU A 559 -20.59 42.46 -19.10
N HIS A 560 -21.31 42.31 -17.99
CA HIS A 560 -22.22 43.33 -17.46
C HIS A 560 -21.60 44.13 -16.29
N GLY A 561 -20.28 44.02 -16.06
CA GLY A 561 -19.58 44.75 -15.00
C GLY A 561 -19.99 44.30 -13.59
N LYS A 562 -20.38 43.03 -13.43
CA LYS A 562 -20.80 42.46 -12.14
C LYS A 562 -19.88 41.33 -11.72
N PRO A 563 -19.41 41.31 -10.46
CA PRO A 563 -18.62 40.21 -9.96
C PRO A 563 -19.47 38.99 -9.59
N CYS A 564 -18.86 37.80 -9.62
CA CYS A 564 -19.46 36.58 -9.07
C CYS A 564 -19.53 36.69 -7.53
N ARG A 565 -20.64 36.23 -6.93
CA ARG A 565 -20.84 36.21 -5.46
C ARG A 565 -21.19 34.80 -4.96
N THR A 566 -20.81 33.79 -5.73
CA THR A 566 -20.99 32.39 -5.37
C THR A 566 -19.63 31.70 -5.45
N PRO A 567 -18.88 31.63 -4.33
CA PRO A 567 -17.53 31.07 -4.35
C PRO A 567 -17.51 29.59 -4.72
N PHE A 568 -18.56 28.84 -4.31
CA PHE A 568 -18.67 27.43 -4.61
C PHE A 568 -20.13 27.08 -4.96
N THR A 569 -20.29 26.16 -5.89
CA THR A 569 -21.60 25.52 -6.19
C THR A 569 -21.79 24.29 -5.31
N GLU A 570 -23.04 23.81 -5.17
CA GLU A 570 -23.32 22.58 -4.41
C GLU A 570 -22.54 21.36 -4.96
N ALA A 571 -22.31 21.30 -6.26
CA ALA A 571 -21.56 20.21 -6.89
C ALA A 571 -20.06 20.23 -6.58
N GLU A 572 -19.50 21.37 -6.14
CA GLU A 572 -18.10 21.55 -5.78
C GLU A 572 -17.84 21.36 -4.27
N MET A 573 -18.90 21.23 -3.49
CA MET A 573 -18.78 20.99 -2.05
C MET A 573 -18.50 19.51 -1.77
N PRO A 574 -17.50 19.16 -0.96
CA PRO A 574 -17.13 17.79 -0.64
C PRO A 574 -18.17 17.03 0.21
#